data_c7e121e807fdc4432c7995d89e3782df
#
_entry.id   c7e121e807fdc4432c7995d89e3782df
#
_cell.length_a   1.000
_cell.length_b   1.000
_cell.length_c   1.000
_cell.angle_alpha   90.00
_cell.angle_beta   90.00
_cell.angle_gamma   90.00
#
_symmetry.space_group_name_H-M   'P 1'
#
loop_
_entity.id
_entity.type
_entity.pdbx_description
1 polymer ?
#
loop_
_entity_poly.entity_id
_entity_poly.type
_entity_poly.pdbx_seq_one_letter_code
_entity_poly.pdbx_strand_id
1 'polypeptide(L)'
;RIIGDSQLELRFAAFLENCEDIISYAKNYMAVHFKLDYVKADGDISNYYPDFTVKLSAKRLVIVETKGQEDLDVPLKMARLRQWCEDINRIQKDVEYDFVFVDQESLDKYKPASFKQLIAGFRKYKD
;
A
#
# COMPACT_ATOMS: atom_id res chain seq x y z
N ARG A 1 13.06 17.36 2.83
CA ARG A 1 13.12 17.26 1.37
C ARG A 1 12.24 16.13 0.87
N ILE A 2 11.40 16.44 -0.12
CA ILE A 2 10.52 15.44 -0.72
C ILE A 2 11.23 14.83 -1.93
N ILE A 3 11.31 13.51 -1.95
CA ILE A 3 11.85 12.77 -3.10
C ILE A 3 10.69 12.38 -4.02
N GLY A 4 11.00 12.10 -5.28
CA GLY A 4 10.00 11.63 -6.23
C GLY A 4 9.42 10.28 -5.82
N ASP A 5 8.21 9.98 -6.29
CA ASP A 5 7.52 8.73 -5.96
C ASP A 5 8.35 7.50 -6.36
N SER A 6 9.01 7.55 -7.52
CA SER A 6 9.83 6.41 -7.97
C SER A 6 11.03 6.16 -7.04
N GLN A 7 11.63 7.22 -6.49
CA GLN A 7 12.73 7.08 -5.53
C GLN A 7 12.23 6.53 -4.20
N LEU A 8 11.06 6.99 -3.76
CA LEU A 8 10.44 6.47 -2.54
C LEU A 8 10.09 4.98 -2.72
N GLU A 9 9.58 4.60 -3.88
CA GLU A 9 9.28 3.20 -4.17
C GLU A 9 10.54 2.34 -4.12
N LEU A 10 11.66 2.83 -4.64
CA LEU A 10 12.94 2.11 -4.57
C LEU A 10 13.42 1.97 -3.13
N ARG A 11 13.30 3.02 -2.32
CA ARG A 11 13.63 2.97 -0.91
C ARG A 11 12.74 1.97 -0.17
N PHE A 12 11.47 1.95 -0.49
CA PHE A 12 10.55 1.03 0.14
C PHE A 12 10.84 -0.42 -0.27
N ALA A 13 11.17 -0.65 -1.54
CA ALA A 13 11.59 -1.97 -2.00
C ALA A 13 12.83 -2.45 -1.24
N ALA A 14 13.80 -1.55 -1.01
CA ALA A 14 14.98 -1.89 -0.22
C ALA A 14 14.62 -2.23 1.22
N PHE A 15 13.68 -1.51 1.80
CA PHE A 15 13.15 -1.83 3.12
C PHE A 15 12.55 -3.24 3.14
N LEU A 16 11.73 -3.58 2.14
CA LEU A 16 11.11 -4.90 2.06
C LEU A 16 12.15 -6.01 1.92
N GLU A 17 13.21 -5.77 1.14
CA GLU A 17 14.30 -6.74 0.98
C GLU A 17 14.97 -7.05 2.31
N ASN A 18 15.01 -6.09 3.23
CA ASN A 18 15.62 -6.27 4.53
C ASN A 18 14.65 -6.77 5.60
N CYS A 19 13.36 -6.89 5.30
CA CYS A 19 12.39 -7.41 6.25
C CYS A 19 12.49 -8.93 6.33
N GLU A 20 12.71 -9.44 7.53
CA GLU A 20 12.80 -10.89 7.76
C GLU A 20 11.44 -11.51 8.07
N ASP A 21 10.43 -10.69 8.34
CA ASP A 21 9.11 -11.14 8.75
C ASP A 21 8.07 -11.17 7.62
N ILE A 22 8.53 -11.13 6.37
CA ILE A 22 7.67 -11.31 5.20
C ILE A 22 8.14 -12.52 4.40
N ILE A 23 7.22 -13.14 3.66
CA ILE A 23 7.56 -14.27 2.80
C ILE A 23 8.08 -13.79 1.46
N SER A 24 7.37 -12.84 0.86
CA SER A 24 7.72 -12.29 -0.45
C SER A 24 7.00 -10.97 -0.68
N TYR A 25 7.42 -10.25 -1.70
CA TYR A 25 6.72 -9.06 -2.13
C TYR A 25 6.85 -8.92 -3.64
N ALA A 26 5.93 -8.16 -4.23
CA ALA A 26 5.97 -7.86 -5.66
C ALA A 26 5.59 -6.40 -5.86
N LYS A 27 6.35 -5.71 -6.71
CA LYS A 27 5.96 -4.38 -7.17
C LYS A 27 4.89 -4.53 -8.24
N ASN A 28 3.86 -3.71 -8.14
CA ASN A 28 2.76 -3.76 -9.09
C ASN A 28 3.08 -2.89 -10.31
N TYR A 29 3.23 -3.51 -11.46
CA TYR A 29 3.44 -2.79 -12.73
C TYR A 29 2.13 -2.71 -13.49
N MET A 30 1.93 -1.58 -14.20
CA MET A 30 0.70 -1.35 -14.96
C MET A 30 0.37 -2.44 -15.97
N ALA A 31 1.36 -3.19 -16.41
CA ALA A 31 1.15 -4.24 -17.42
C ALA A 31 0.63 -5.56 -16.88
N VAL A 32 0.68 -5.81 -15.57
CA VAL A 32 0.36 -7.13 -15.02
C VAL A 32 -0.54 -7.15 -13.79
N HIS A 33 -1.33 -6.36 -13.55
CA HIS A 33 -1.67 -5.85 -12.47
C HIS A 33 -2.89 -5.86 -11.81
N PHE A 34 -2.80 -5.48 -10.55
CA PHE A 34 -3.87 -5.19 -9.64
C PHE A 34 -4.29 -3.74 -9.90
N LYS A 35 -5.51 -3.57 -10.35
CA LYS A 35 -6.04 -2.28 -10.74
C LYS A 35 -7.42 -2.08 -10.13
N LEU A 36 -7.67 -0.89 -9.61
CA LEU A 36 -8.97 -0.49 -9.10
C LEU A 36 -9.46 0.76 -9.83
N ASP A 37 -10.75 0.82 -10.11
CA ASP A 37 -11.37 2.04 -10.62
C ASP A 37 -11.82 2.88 -9.42
N TYR A 38 -11.61 4.20 -9.50
CA TYR A 38 -12.07 5.12 -8.47
C TYR A 38 -12.50 6.43 -9.10
N VAL A 39 -13.28 7.22 -8.35
CA VAL A 39 -13.73 8.53 -8.80
C VAL A 39 -12.76 9.58 -8.26
N LYS A 40 -12.12 10.32 -9.15
CA LYS A 40 -11.16 11.35 -8.80
C LYS A 40 -11.85 12.54 -8.14
N ALA A 41 -11.03 13.43 -7.57
CA ALA A 41 -11.54 14.65 -6.93
C ALA A 41 -12.32 15.55 -7.91
N ASP A 42 -11.99 15.51 -9.21
CA ASP A 42 -12.68 16.28 -10.25
C ASP A 42 -13.96 15.60 -10.77
N GLY A 43 -14.29 14.41 -10.27
CA GLY A 43 -15.49 13.67 -10.67
C GLY A 43 -15.28 12.65 -11.78
N ASP A 44 -14.13 12.63 -12.43
CA ASP A 44 -13.82 11.67 -13.48
C ASP A 44 -13.46 10.30 -12.90
N ILE A 45 -13.75 9.24 -13.66
CA ILE A 45 -13.35 7.89 -13.28
C ILE A 45 -11.94 7.65 -13.79
N SER A 46 -11.10 7.08 -12.94
CA SER A 46 -9.72 6.78 -13.29
C SER A 46 -9.30 5.43 -12.72
N ASN A 47 -8.15 4.94 -13.17
CA ASN A 47 -7.57 3.70 -12.67
C ASN A 47 -6.58 4.00 -11.56
N TYR A 48 -6.51 3.09 -10.58
CA TYR A 48 -5.56 3.16 -9.50
C TYR A 48 -4.80 1.84 -9.42
N TYR A 49 -3.47 1.94 -9.43
CA TYR A 49 -2.57 0.80 -9.34
C TYR A 49 -1.77 0.92 -8.05
N PRO A 50 -2.15 0.15 -7.00
CA PRO A 50 -1.34 0.14 -5.77
C PRO A 50 0.10 -0.29 -6.04
N ASP A 51 1.05 0.23 -5.28
CA ASP A 51 2.48 0.07 -5.59
C ASP A 51 3.03 -1.32 -5.34
N PHE A 52 2.68 -1.93 -4.20
CA PHE A 52 3.26 -3.22 -3.79
C PHE A 52 2.22 -4.15 -3.23
N THR A 53 2.51 -5.45 -3.36
CA THR A 53 1.77 -6.51 -2.67
C THR A 53 2.78 -7.28 -1.84
N VAL A 54 2.51 -7.44 -0.53
CA VAL A 54 3.42 -8.07 0.41
C VAL A 54 2.73 -9.27 1.04
N LYS A 55 3.37 -10.44 0.93
CA LYS A 55 2.87 -11.67 1.52
C LYS A 55 3.52 -11.88 2.88
N LEU A 56 2.71 -11.76 3.93
CA LEU A 56 3.18 -11.96 5.30
C LEU A 56 3.17 -13.43 5.70
N SER A 57 2.16 -14.17 5.25
CA SER A 57 2.02 -15.59 5.52
C SER A 57 1.22 -16.21 4.39
N ALA A 58 1.04 -17.52 4.41
CA ALA A 58 0.21 -18.20 3.42
C ALA A 58 -1.23 -17.66 3.41
N LYS A 59 -1.67 -17.06 4.53
CA LYS A 59 -3.05 -16.60 4.70
C LYS A 59 -3.19 -15.10 4.87
N ARG A 60 -2.11 -14.32 4.74
CA ARG A 60 -2.20 -12.87 4.93
C ARG A 60 -1.39 -12.12 3.90
N LEU A 61 -2.05 -11.17 3.24
CA LEU A 61 -1.47 -10.37 2.19
C LEU A 61 -1.80 -8.90 2.44
N VAL A 62 -0.80 -8.03 2.29
CA VAL A 62 -0.94 -6.59 2.54
C VAL A 62 -0.60 -5.83 1.27
N ILE A 63 -1.49 -4.93 0.88
CA ILE A 63 -1.30 -4.06 -0.27
C ILE A 63 -0.75 -2.75 0.23
N VAL A 64 0.33 -2.27 -0.39
CA VAL A 64 1.03 -1.07 0.06
C VAL A 64 0.96 0.02 -1.01
N GLU A 65 0.59 1.20 -0.58
CA GLU A 65 0.69 2.41 -1.39
C GLU A 65 1.71 3.33 -0.77
N THR A 66 2.67 3.80 -1.57
CA THR A 66 3.67 4.77 -1.13
C THR A 66 3.42 6.11 -1.81
N LYS A 67 3.65 7.22 -1.11
CA LYS A 67 3.47 8.56 -1.67
C LYS A 67 4.43 9.54 -1.03
N GLY A 68 5.20 10.24 -1.87
CA GLY A 68 6.12 11.26 -1.39
C GLY A 68 5.37 12.46 -0.83
N GLN A 69 4.39 12.95 -1.57
CA GLN A 69 3.55 14.07 -1.15
C GLN A 69 2.11 13.77 -1.53
N GLU A 70 1.21 13.86 -0.55
CA GLU A 70 -0.20 13.58 -0.78
C GLU A 70 -0.86 14.66 -1.66
N ASP A 71 -1.84 14.23 -2.44
CA ASP A 71 -2.69 15.09 -3.25
C ASP A 71 -4.16 14.81 -2.94
N LEU A 72 -5.06 15.48 -3.66
CA LEU A 72 -6.50 15.34 -3.40
C LEU A 72 -7.07 13.96 -3.74
N ASP A 73 -6.37 13.20 -4.57
CA ASP A 73 -6.83 11.87 -4.97
C ASP A 73 -6.41 10.77 -4.00
N VAL A 74 -5.38 10.99 -3.17
CA VAL A 74 -4.88 9.97 -2.24
C VAL A 74 -5.99 9.46 -1.29
N PRO A 75 -6.75 10.32 -0.60
CA PRO A 75 -7.82 9.83 0.26
C PRO A 75 -8.86 9.00 -0.48
N LEU A 76 -9.16 9.37 -1.73
CA LEU A 76 -10.13 8.66 -2.56
C LEU A 76 -9.61 7.28 -2.97
N LYS A 77 -8.34 7.20 -3.35
CA LYS A 77 -7.69 5.92 -3.67
C LYS A 77 -7.66 5.01 -2.45
N MET A 78 -7.34 5.56 -1.29
CA MET A 78 -7.25 4.77 -0.06
C MET A 78 -8.62 4.28 0.40
N ALA A 79 -9.66 5.10 0.26
CA ALA A 79 -11.02 4.68 0.55
C ALA A 79 -11.45 3.53 -0.37
N ARG A 80 -11.08 3.61 -1.65
CA ARG A 80 -11.40 2.55 -2.61
C ARG A 80 -10.65 1.26 -2.29
N LEU A 81 -9.38 1.36 -1.95
CA LEU A 81 -8.56 0.20 -1.57
C LEU A 81 -9.10 -0.46 -0.30
N ARG A 82 -9.45 0.33 0.68
CA ARG A 82 -10.05 -0.17 1.92
C ARG A 82 -11.35 -0.92 1.63
N GLN A 83 -12.21 -0.35 0.78
CA GLN A 83 -13.46 -1.00 0.41
C GLN A 83 -13.20 -2.33 -0.29
N TRP A 84 -12.21 -2.37 -1.19
CA TRP A 84 -11.86 -3.60 -1.87
C TRP A 84 -11.42 -4.68 -0.88
N CYS A 85 -10.57 -4.32 0.09
CA CYS A 85 -10.11 -5.27 1.11
C CYS A 85 -11.28 -5.80 1.93
N GLU A 86 -12.20 -4.93 2.34
CA GLU A 86 -13.39 -5.34 3.09
C GLU A 86 -14.26 -6.29 2.27
N ASP A 87 -14.46 -5.98 0.99
CA ASP A 87 -15.28 -6.81 0.10
C ASP A 87 -14.69 -8.18 -0.12
N ILE A 88 -13.39 -8.26 -0.43
CA ILE A 88 -12.74 -9.54 -0.69
C ILE A 88 -12.69 -10.40 0.58
N ASN A 89 -12.46 -9.78 1.73
CA ASN A 89 -12.45 -10.51 3.01
C ASN A 89 -13.83 -11.05 3.38
N ARG A 90 -14.89 -10.42 2.89
CA ARG A 90 -16.24 -10.90 3.13
C ARG A 90 -16.59 -12.07 2.22
N ILE A 91 -16.11 -12.06 0.98
CA ILE A 91 -16.42 -13.07 -0.02
C ILE A 91 -15.67 -14.38 0.22
N GLN A 92 -14.43 -14.32 0.71
CA GLN A 92 -13.60 -15.50 0.93
C GLN A 92 -12.83 -15.36 2.25
N LYS A 93 -12.46 -16.48 2.86
CA LYS A 93 -11.75 -16.52 4.14
C LYS A 93 -10.40 -17.22 4.06
N ASP A 94 -9.99 -17.61 2.86
CA ASP A 94 -8.71 -18.32 2.67
C ASP A 94 -7.52 -17.42 2.89
N VAL A 95 -7.60 -16.16 2.45
CA VAL A 95 -6.55 -15.17 2.60
C VAL A 95 -7.16 -13.89 3.15
N GLU A 96 -6.54 -13.34 4.19
CA GLU A 96 -6.93 -12.04 4.73
C GLU A 96 -6.15 -10.95 4.01
N TYR A 97 -6.87 -9.99 3.44
CA TYR A 97 -6.29 -8.85 2.73
C TYR A 97 -6.36 -7.60 3.60
N ASP A 98 -5.26 -6.87 3.66
CA ASP A 98 -5.17 -5.61 4.39
C ASP A 98 -4.38 -4.63 3.52
N PHE A 99 -4.31 -3.38 3.94
CA PHE A 99 -3.56 -2.37 3.22
C PHE A 99 -2.82 -1.47 4.20
N VAL A 100 -1.80 -0.79 3.70
CA VAL A 100 -1.09 0.23 4.47
C VAL A 100 -0.68 1.36 3.54
N PHE A 101 -0.83 2.59 4.00
CA PHE A 101 -0.37 3.78 3.29
C PHE A 101 0.94 4.23 3.92
N VAL A 102 1.96 4.42 3.08
CA VAL A 102 3.30 4.80 3.55
C VAL A 102 3.69 6.13 2.91
N ASP A 103 3.72 7.19 3.71
CA ASP A 103 4.21 8.49 3.28
C ASP A 103 5.68 8.64 3.66
N GLN A 104 6.39 9.45 2.88
CA GLN A 104 7.82 9.66 3.09
C GLN A 104 8.15 10.19 4.47
N GLU A 105 7.40 11.19 4.93
CA GLU A 105 7.65 11.82 6.22
C GLU A 105 7.59 10.82 7.36
N SER A 106 6.56 9.99 7.39
CA SER A 106 6.40 8.98 8.42
C SER A 106 7.47 7.90 8.34
N LEU A 107 7.84 7.49 7.12
CA LEU A 107 8.88 6.50 6.92
C LEU A 107 10.23 7.00 7.43
N ASP A 108 10.56 8.26 7.14
CA ASP A 108 11.80 8.90 7.60
C ASP A 108 11.81 9.06 9.12
N LYS A 109 10.67 9.34 9.71
CA LYS A 109 10.54 9.58 11.15
C LYS A 109 10.58 8.30 11.97
N TYR A 110 9.79 7.31 11.58
CA TYR A 110 9.66 6.07 12.35
C TYR A 110 10.77 5.06 12.12
N LYS A 111 11.29 4.98 10.91
CA LYS A 111 12.33 4.04 10.52
C LYS A 111 12.03 2.62 11.02
N PRO A 112 10.91 2.03 10.59
CA PRO A 112 10.54 0.71 11.11
C PRO A 112 11.61 -0.33 10.79
N ALA A 113 11.84 -1.26 11.72
CA ALA A 113 12.85 -2.31 11.56
C ALA A 113 12.27 -3.59 10.96
N SER A 114 10.94 -3.71 10.92
CA SER A 114 10.27 -4.88 10.38
C SER A 114 8.97 -4.46 9.72
N PHE A 115 8.38 -5.36 8.95
CA PHE A 115 7.08 -5.08 8.31
C PHE A 115 5.96 -4.99 9.35
N LYS A 116 6.03 -5.80 10.40
CA LYS A 116 5.04 -5.73 11.50
C LYS A 116 5.10 -4.39 12.21
N GLN A 117 6.29 -3.84 12.41
CA GLN A 117 6.44 -2.50 12.98
C GLN A 117 5.85 -1.44 12.05
N LEU A 118 6.05 -1.58 10.75
CA LEU A 118 5.47 -0.68 9.77
C LEU A 118 3.94 -0.68 9.89
N ILE A 119 3.33 -1.84 9.87
CA ILE A 119 1.87 -1.96 9.96
C ILE A 119 1.34 -1.36 11.27
N ALA A 120 2.03 -1.60 12.36
CA ALA A 120 1.60 -1.11 13.68
C ALA A 120 1.67 0.42 13.77
N GLY A 121 2.65 1.03 13.10
CA GLY A 121 2.87 2.47 13.17
C GLY A 121 2.16 3.29 12.09
N PHE A 122 1.82 2.68 10.96
CA PHE A 122 1.25 3.38 9.81
C PHE A 122 -0.25 3.10 9.72
N ARG A 123 -1.03 3.93 10.41
CA ARG A 123 -2.48 3.72 10.56
C ARG A 123 -3.33 4.67 9.74
N LYS A 124 -2.73 5.50 8.91
CA LYS A 124 -3.46 6.49 8.13
C LYS A 124 -4.45 5.81 7.19
N TYR A 125 -5.64 6.35 7.09
CA TYR A 125 -6.75 5.84 6.26
C TYR A 125 -7.33 4.49 6.69
N LYS A 126 -6.94 3.98 7.87
CA LYS A 126 -7.46 2.70 8.36
C LYS A 126 -8.84 2.83 9.01
N ASP A 127 -9.18 4.01 9.48
CA ASP A 127 -10.45 4.26 10.17
C ASP A 127 -11.41 5.10 9.36
#